data_1a10028e96bce8f5895fc4e345336d6e
#
_entry.id   1a10028e96bce8f5895fc4e345336d6e
#
_cell.length_a   1.000
_cell.length_b   1.000
_cell.length_c   1.000
_cell.angle_alpha   90.00
_cell.angle_beta   90.00
_cell.angle_gamma   90.00
#
_symmetry.space_group_name_H-M   'P 1'
#
loop_
_entity.id
_entity.type
_entity.pdbx_description
1 polymer ?
#
loop_
_entity_poly.entity_id
_entity_poly.type
_entity_poly.pdbx_seq_one_letter_code
_entity_poly.pdbx_strand_id
1 'polypeptide(L)'
;VEYARKAQHNVIVHYVEQGTTNELATQATAVTKYEDEAYDISSSALLNKDDIASWSRVGVRSEDTSKLSGTMGTADVHVYVEYARKAQHNVTVYYWDVTDSENPVALSVNGKTSDSIVKYEDESYNVTNLTNIPVANYQEPVVATGSDPLSGTMGTEDLVIHVNYAKISDLSYTIEYYYVMYDSKNVVYKITASTLSWLTLDV
;
A
#
# COMPACT_ATOMS: atom_id res chain seq x y z
N VAL A 1 24.60 -36.52 -53.56
CA VAL A 1 25.04 -35.74 -52.42
C VAL A 1 23.88 -35.69 -51.45
N GLU A 2 23.97 -36.31 -50.27
CA GLU A 2 23.00 -36.17 -49.18
C GLU A 2 23.32 -34.91 -48.35
N TYR A 3 22.32 -34.09 -48.08
CA TYR A 3 22.41 -32.93 -47.23
C TYR A 3 21.66 -33.22 -45.93
N ALA A 4 22.30 -33.13 -44.79
CA ALA A 4 21.67 -33.16 -43.51
C ALA A 4 21.10 -31.75 -43.17
N ARG A 5 19.88 -31.70 -42.67
CA ARG A 5 19.28 -30.43 -42.18
C ARG A 5 19.99 -30.02 -40.88
N LYS A 6 20.41 -28.74 -40.83
CA LYS A 6 20.98 -28.16 -39.58
C LYS A 6 19.93 -28.15 -38.46
N ALA A 7 20.39 -28.32 -37.23
CA ALA A 7 19.54 -28.18 -36.07
C ALA A 7 19.15 -26.72 -35.82
N GLN A 8 18.05 -26.49 -35.09
CA GLN A 8 17.62 -25.18 -34.66
C GLN A 8 17.92 -25.04 -33.16
N HIS A 9 18.35 -23.85 -32.78
CA HIS A 9 18.60 -23.46 -31.41
C HIS A 9 17.97 -22.11 -31.10
N ASN A 10 17.78 -21.84 -29.80
CA ASN A 10 17.09 -20.64 -29.32
C ASN A 10 18.08 -19.67 -28.66
N VAL A 11 17.79 -18.37 -28.78
CA VAL A 11 18.32 -17.38 -27.85
C VAL A 11 17.23 -17.13 -26.79
N ILE A 12 17.53 -17.46 -25.55
CA ILE A 12 16.60 -17.46 -24.43
C ILE A 12 16.98 -16.34 -23.47
N VAL A 13 16.02 -15.46 -23.15
CA VAL A 13 16.19 -14.38 -22.17
C VAL A 13 15.62 -14.84 -20.84
N HIS A 14 16.45 -14.78 -19.81
CA HIS A 14 16.12 -15.05 -18.41
C HIS A 14 15.98 -13.75 -17.63
N TYR A 15 15.07 -13.70 -16.67
CA TYR A 15 14.82 -12.56 -15.80
C TYR A 15 15.17 -12.97 -14.37
N VAL A 16 16.31 -12.50 -13.85
CA VAL A 16 16.88 -13.03 -12.61
C VAL A 16 17.19 -11.93 -11.60
N GLU A 17 17.22 -12.32 -10.33
CA GLU A 17 17.73 -11.47 -9.27
C GLU A 17 19.23 -11.20 -9.50
N GLN A 18 19.64 -9.95 -9.31
CA GLN A 18 21.00 -9.47 -9.56
C GLN A 18 22.05 -10.34 -8.85
N GLY A 19 23.06 -10.77 -9.60
CA GLY A 19 24.16 -11.59 -9.12
C GLY A 19 23.78 -13.06 -8.85
N THR A 20 22.58 -13.50 -9.21
CA THR A 20 22.10 -14.87 -9.00
C THR A 20 21.58 -15.51 -10.29
N THR A 21 21.07 -16.73 -10.18
CA THR A 21 20.31 -17.40 -11.24
C THR A 21 18.84 -17.64 -10.81
N ASN A 22 18.38 -16.96 -9.75
CA ASN A 22 17.00 -17.08 -9.27
C ASN A 22 16.07 -16.41 -10.26
N GLU A 23 15.21 -17.16 -10.92
CA GLU A 23 14.22 -16.67 -11.88
C GLU A 23 13.13 -15.87 -11.17
N LEU A 24 12.86 -14.67 -11.67
CA LEU A 24 11.81 -13.78 -11.17
C LEU A 24 10.56 -13.80 -12.06
N ALA A 25 10.72 -14.22 -13.30
CA ALA A 25 9.64 -14.37 -14.26
C ALA A 25 9.98 -15.48 -15.26
N THR A 26 8.96 -15.97 -15.96
CA THR A 26 9.14 -16.97 -17.01
C THR A 26 10.09 -16.46 -18.08
N GLN A 27 11.11 -17.25 -18.39
CA GLN A 27 12.04 -17.02 -19.49
C GLN A 27 11.31 -16.92 -20.83
N ALA A 28 11.89 -16.21 -21.78
CA ALA A 28 11.30 -16.01 -23.11
C ALA A 28 12.30 -16.30 -24.22
N THR A 29 11.83 -16.95 -25.29
CA THR A 29 12.63 -17.15 -26.52
C THR A 29 12.60 -15.86 -27.33
N ALA A 30 13.76 -15.25 -27.52
CA ALA A 30 13.90 -14.04 -28.32
C ALA A 30 13.93 -14.35 -29.84
N VAL A 31 14.64 -15.40 -30.22
CA VAL A 31 14.75 -15.84 -31.61
C VAL A 31 15.13 -17.32 -31.68
N THR A 32 14.67 -18.02 -32.72
CA THR A 32 15.11 -19.37 -33.08
C THR A 32 15.84 -19.31 -34.42
N LYS A 33 17.03 -19.90 -34.51
CA LYS A 33 17.88 -19.91 -35.71
C LYS A 33 18.44 -21.28 -35.96
N TYR A 34 18.76 -21.55 -37.23
CA TYR A 34 19.57 -22.71 -37.56
C TYR A 34 21.03 -22.50 -37.23
N GLU A 35 21.77 -23.58 -37.00
CA GLU A 35 23.23 -23.52 -36.86
C GLU A 35 23.85 -22.72 -38.01
N ASP A 36 24.88 -21.92 -37.71
CA ASP A 36 25.60 -20.99 -38.61
C ASP A 36 24.76 -19.79 -39.09
N GLU A 37 23.52 -19.61 -38.66
CA GLU A 37 22.75 -18.38 -38.96
C GLU A 37 23.11 -17.25 -37.99
N ALA A 38 23.20 -16.04 -38.53
CA ALA A 38 23.37 -14.84 -37.70
C ALA A 38 22.11 -14.49 -36.92
N TYR A 39 22.26 -13.99 -35.71
CA TYR A 39 21.20 -13.42 -34.90
C TYR A 39 21.64 -12.13 -34.27
N ASP A 40 20.65 -11.25 -33.96
CA ASP A 40 20.83 -10.03 -33.18
C ASP A 40 19.54 -9.77 -32.39
N ILE A 41 19.64 -9.72 -31.06
CA ILE A 41 18.54 -9.42 -30.14
C ILE A 41 18.77 -8.13 -29.36
N SER A 42 19.80 -7.34 -29.70
CA SER A 42 20.18 -6.13 -28.95
C SER A 42 19.05 -5.09 -28.84
N SER A 43 18.13 -5.08 -29.80
CA SER A 43 16.93 -4.23 -29.81
C SER A 43 15.65 -4.94 -29.33
N SER A 44 15.76 -6.17 -28.83
CA SER A 44 14.58 -6.94 -28.38
C SER A 44 13.90 -6.27 -27.19
N ALA A 45 12.57 -6.11 -27.26
CA ALA A 45 11.75 -5.65 -26.14
C ALA A 45 11.88 -6.56 -24.89
N LEU A 46 12.25 -7.83 -25.08
CA LEU A 46 12.47 -8.77 -23.97
C LEU A 46 13.61 -8.36 -23.06
N LEU A 47 14.58 -7.58 -23.54
CA LEU A 47 15.67 -7.05 -22.73
C LEU A 47 15.23 -5.86 -21.86
N ASN A 48 14.06 -5.29 -22.10
CA ASN A 48 13.52 -4.11 -21.43
C ASN A 48 12.19 -4.39 -20.70
N LYS A 49 12.06 -5.58 -20.12
CA LYS A 49 10.89 -5.96 -19.33
C LYS A 49 10.93 -5.24 -17.98
N ASP A 50 10.03 -4.27 -17.76
CA ASP A 50 9.99 -3.43 -16.56
C ASP A 50 8.79 -3.74 -15.62
N ASP A 51 8.02 -4.80 -15.92
CA ASP A 51 6.76 -5.14 -15.25
C ASP A 51 6.91 -6.25 -14.18
N ILE A 52 8.11 -6.48 -13.64
CA ILE A 52 8.32 -7.42 -12.55
C ILE A 52 8.07 -6.70 -11.22
N ALA A 53 6.95 -7.02 -10.57
CA ALA A 53 6.51 -6.39 -9.34
C ALA A 53 7.59 -6.43 -8.25
N SER A 54 7.78 -5.30 -7.55
CA SER A 54 8.76 -5.13 -6.47
C SER A 54 10.24 -5.24 -6.87
N TRP A 55 10.53 -5.22 -8.17
CA TRP A 55 11.88 -5.28 -8.72
C TRP A 55 12.13 -4.16 -9.73
N SER A 56 13.34 -3.64 -9.74
CA SER A 56 13.83 -2.66 -10.72
C SER A 56 14.85 -3.31 -11.64
N ARG A 57 14.66 -3.13 -12.95
CA ARG A 57 15.60 -3.65 -13.95
C ARG A 57 16.96 -2.96 -13.81
N VAL A 58 18.01 -3.75 -13.67
CA VAL A 58 19.41 -3.27 -13.70
C VAL A 58 19.94 -3.26 -15.13
N GLY A 59 19.70 -4.32 -15.89
CA GLY A 59 20.13 -4.45 -17.26
C GLY A 59 20.54 -5.87 -17.61
N VAL A 60 21.11 -6.03 -18.80
CA VAL A 60 21.70 -7.31 -19.22
C VAL A 60 22.98 -7.53 -18.39
N ARG A 61 23.15 -8.74 -17.87
CA ARG A 61 24.37 -9.16 -17.16
C ARG A 61 25.60 -8.86 -18.00
N SER A 62 26.63 -8.27 -17.41
CA SER A 62 27.82 -7.78 -18.14
C SER A 62 28.49 -8.83 -19.00
N GLU A 63 28.58 -10.07 -18.51
CA GLU A 63 29.16 -11.21 -19.24
C GLU A 63 28.32 -11.71 -20.41
N ASP A 64 27.02 -11.35 -20.45
CA ASP A 64 26.11 -11.75 -21.50
C ASP A 64 25.92 -10.70 -22.61
N THR A 65 26.49 -9.51 -22.45
CA THR A 65 26.38 -8.44 -23.47
C THR A 65 26.96 -8.86 -24.82
N SER A 66 27.99 -9.69 -24.82
CA SER A 66 28.57 -10.27 -26.05
C SER A 66 27.68 -11.33 -26.72
N LYS A 67 26.66 -11.84 -26.00
CA LYS A 67 25.71 -12.84 -26.51
C LYS A 67 24.46 -12.23 -27.15
N LEU A 68 24.36 -10.90 -27.17
CA LEU A 68 23.18 -10.23 -27.77
C LEU A 68 23.15 -10.34 -29.29
N SER A 69 24.31 -10.56 -29.92
CA SER A 69 24.40 -10.84 -31.36
C SER A 69 25.54 -11.82 -31.65
N GLY A 70 25.41 -12.56 -32.74
CA GLY A 70 26.42 -13.52 -33.11
C GLY A 70 25.96 -14.48 -34.18
N THR A 71 26.64 -15.62 -34.25
CA THR A 71 26.25 -16.75 -35.11
C THR A 71 25.79 -17.90 -34.22
N MET A 72 24.67 -18.53 -34.56
CA MET A 72 24.10 -19.64 -33.82
C MET A 72 25.02 -20.85 -33.88
N GLY A 73 25.38 -21.35 -32.72
CA GLY A 73 26.16 -22.57 -32.54
C GLY A 73 25.29 -23.82 -32.46
N THR A 74 25.83 -24.86 -31.80
CA THR A 74 25.20 -26.18 -31.65
C THR A 74 24.38 -26.32 -30.35
N ALA A 75 24.11 -25.22 -29.64
CA ALA A 75 23.35 -25.19 -28.40
C ALA A 75 22.59 -23.87 -28.25
N ASP A 76 21.57 -23.86 -27.38
CA ASP A 76 20.84 -22.66 -27.04
C ASP A 76 21.76 -21.61 -26.37
N VAL A 77 21.48 -20.33 -26.67
CA VAL A 77 22.18 -19.18 -26.07
C VAL A 77 21.32 -18.61 -24.95
N HIS A 78 21.90 -18.47 -23.76
CA HIS A 78 21.22 -17.93 -22.59
C HIS A 78 21.74 -16.53 -22.27
N VAL A 79 20.83 -15.57 -22.16
CA VAL A 79 21.06 -14.16 -21.83
C VAL A 79 20.27 -13.83 -20.57
N TYR A 80 20.95 -13.28 -19.56
CA TYR A 80 20.33 -12.93 -18.28
C TYR A 80 20.14 -11.43 -18.16
N VAL A 81 18.89 -11.02 -17.89
CA VAL A 81 18.54 -9.64 -17.51
C VAL A 81 18.38 -9.61 -16.00
N GLU A 82 19.11 -8.76 -15.34
CA GLU A 82 19.20 -8.67 -13.89
C GLU A 82 18.28 -7.60 -13.33
N TYR A 83 17.75 -7.87 -12.13
CA TYR A 83 16.83 -7.01 -11.39
C TYR A 83 17.31 -6.89 -9.94
N ALA A 84 17.26 -5.66 -9.42
CA ALA A 84 17.48 -5.36 -8.01
C ALA A 84 16.14 -5.23 -7.28
N ARG A 85 16.07 -5.68 -6.03
CA ARG A 85 14.88 -5.52 -5.19
C ARG A 85 14.63 -4.05 -4.90
N LYS A 86 13.40 -3.57 -5.08
CA LYS A 86 13.00 -2.21 -4.69
C LYS A 86 13.07 -2.05 -3.17
N ALA A 87 13.32 -0.83 -2.69
CA ALA A 87 13.24 -0.51 -1.29
C ALA A 87 11.81 -0.64 -0.75
N GLN A 88 11.69 -0.85 0.55
CA GLN A 88 10.41 -0.88 1.26
C GLN A 88 10.29 0.36 2.13
N HIS A 89 9.08 0.91 2.18
CA HIS A 89 8.74 2.07 3.00
C HIS A 89 7.45 1.81 3.76
N ASN A 90 7.29 2.52 4.88
CA ASN A 90 6.13 2.41 5.73
C ASN A 90 5.11 3.51 5.40
N VAL A 91 3.83 3.17 5.48
CA VAL A 91 2.75 4.13 5.60
C VAL A 91 2.18 3.96 7.00
N THR A 92 2.43 4.92 7.89
CA THR A 92 2.06 4.84 9.30
C THR A 92 0.95 5.83 9.64
N VAL A 93 -0.11 5.33 10.26
CA VAL A 93 -1.25 6.12 10.75
C VAL A 93 -1.14 6.22 12.27
N TYR A 94 -1.00 7.43 12.80
CA TYR A 94 -0.98 7.71 14.24
C TYR A 94 -2.34 8.24 14.71
N TYR A 95 -2.76 7.85 15.90
CA TYR A 95 -4.03 8.23 16.52
C TYR A 95 -3.80 9.19 17.68
N TRP A 96 -4.49 10.33 17.67
CA TRP A 96 -4.31 11.38 18.66
C TRP A 96 -5.63 11.79 19.30
N ASP A 97 -5.66 11.86 20.63
CA ASP A 97 -6.68 12.60 21.35
C ASP A 97 -6.28 14.09 21.34
N VAL A 98 -7.07 14.88 20.62
CA VAL A 98 -6.91 16.33 20.47
C VAL A 98 -8.00 17.11 21.23
N THR A 99 -8.61 16.51 22.25
CA THR A 99 -9.60 17.18 23.11
C THR A 99 -9.00 18.44 23.72
N ASP A 100 -7.74 18.38 24.15
CA ASP A 100 -6.89 19.54 24.39
C ASP A 100 -6.01 19.75 23.16
N SER A 101 -6.34 20.75 22.34
CA SER A 101 -5.63 21.03 21.08
C SER A 101 -4.20 21.55 21.29
N GLU A 102 -3.89 22.07 22.48
CA GLU A 102 -2.55 22.56 22.82
C GLU A 102 -1.64 21.41 23.29
N ASN A 103 -2.21 20.33 23.82
CA ASN A 103 -1.48 19.18 24.34
C ASN A 103 -2.07 17.86 23.84
N PRO A 104 -1.95 17.55 22.53
CA PRO A 104 -2.45 16.29 21.99
C PRO A 104 -1.70 15.10 22.61
N VAL A 105 -2.43 14.02 22.90
CA VAL A 105 -1.87 12.79 23.46
C VAL A 105 -2.18 11.60 22.57
N ALA A 106 -1.31 10.58 22.58
CA ALA A 106 -1.54 9.38 21.80
C ALA A 106 -2.80 8.65 22.28
N LEU A 107 -3.71 8.34 21.36
CA LEU A 107 -4.95 7.64 21.63
C LEU A 107 -4.81 6.15 21.29
N SER A 108 -5.27 5.29 22.19
CA SER A 108 -5.37 3.86 21.89
C SER A 108 -6.65 3.56 21.11
N VAL A 109 -6.49 3.17 19.85
CA VAL A 109 -7.57 2.73 18.95
C VAL A 109 -7.39 1.23 18.72
N ASN A 110 -8.36 0.42 19.12
CA ASN A 110 -8.27 -1.05 19.06
C ASN A 110 -7.00 -1.62 19.75
N GLY A 111 -6.55 -0.97 20.84
CA GLY A 111 -5.36 -1.39 21.60
C GLY A 111 -4.02 -0.93 21.02
N LYS A 112 -4.01 -0.08 20.00
CA LYS A 112 -2.81 0.46 19.36
C LYS A 112 -2.85 1.97 19.28
N THR A 113 -1.70 2.62 19.37
CA THR A 113 -1.56 4.06 19.15
C THR A 113 -1.19 4.44 17.71
N SER A 114 -0.86 3.44 16.90
CA SER A 114 -0.60 3.57 15.46
C SER A 114 -0.81 2.24 14.75
N ASP A 115 -1.13 2.30 13.48
CA ASP A 115 -1.10 1.16 12.55
C ASP A 115 -0.21 1.50 11.37
N SER A 116 0.44 0.49 10.76
CA SER A 116 1.27 0.68 9.59
C SER A 116 1.12 -0.45 8.58
N ILE A 117 1.35 -0.11 7.32
CA ILE A 117 1.55 -1.06 6.23
C ILE A 117 2.92 -0.83 5.62
N VAL A 118 3.53 -1.88 5.09
CA VAL A 118 4.81 -1.82 4.38
C VAL A 118 4.56 -2.02 2.89
N LYS A 119 5.17 -1.18 2.06
CA LYS A 119 5.04 -1.21 0.61
C LYS A 119 6.39 -1.06 -0.08
N TYR A 120 6.56 -1.71 -1.23
CA TYR A 120 7.71 -1.43 -2.10
C TYR A 120 7.49 -0.12 -2.86
N GLU A 121 8.58 0.53 -3.26
CA GLU A 121 8.52 1.63 -4.23
C GLU A 121 7.69 1.24 -5.46
N ASP A 122 6.92 2.20 -5.98
CA ASP A 122 5.96 2.06 -7.09
C ASP A 122 4.77 1.12 -6.81
N GLU A 123 4.63 0.59 -5.59
CA GLU A 123 3.46 -0.20 -5.21
C GLU A 123 2.31 0.71 -4.76
N SER A 124 1.09 0.39 -5.16
CA SER A 124 -0.08 1.14 -4.72
C SER A 124 -0.39 0.87 -3.25
N TYR A 125 -0.82 1.91 -2.52
CA TYR A 125 -1.28 1.80 -1.15
C TYR A 125 -2.63 2.50 -0.95
N ASN A 126 -3.34 2.09 0.09
CA ASN A 126 -4.56 2.74 0.57
C ASN A 126 -4.75 2.41 2.06
N VAL A 127 -4.82 3.44 2.90
CA VAL A 127 -5.00 3.34 4.35
C VAL A 127 -6.27 4.03 4.85
N THR A 128 -7.21 4.34 3.95
CA THR A 128 -8.49 4.99 4.30
C THR A 128 -9.25 4.23 5.39
N ASN A 129 -9.18 2.90 5.39
CA ASN A 129 -9.82 2.06 6.41
C ASN A 129 -9.19 2.23 7.80
N LEU A 130 -7.97 2.71 7.92
CA LEU A 130 -7.29 2.97 9.19
C LEU A 130 -7.59 4.37 9.73
N THR A 131 -8.13 5.28 8.91
CA THR A 131 -8.40 6.66 9.30
C THR A 131 -9.85 6.93 9.67
N ASN A 132 -10.73 5.93 9.57
CA ASN A 132 -12.15 6.05 9.85
C ASN A 132 -12.63 4.97 10.84
N ILE A 133 -11.91 4.82 11.96
CA ILE A 133 -12.23 3.86 13.02
C ILE A 133 -12.98 4.60 14.13
N PRO A 134 -14.26 4.31 14.38
CA PRO A 134 -15.01 4.98 15.45
C PRO A 134 -14.50 4.56 16.83
N VAL A 135 -14.38 5.53 17.74
CA VAL A 135 -14.01 5.31 19.14
C VAL A 135 -15.13 5.82 20.04
N ALA A 136 -15.54 5.00 21.01
CA ALA A 136 -16.62 5.37 21.95
C ALA A 136 -16.27 6.66 22.70
N ASN A 137 -17.24 7.56 22.84
CA ASN A 137 -17.13 8.88 23.48
C ASN A 137 -16.26 9.89 22.72
N TYR A 138 -15.86 9.59 21.49
CA TYR A 138 -15.19 10.55 20.61
C TYR A 138 -16.08 10.88 19.41
N GLN A 139 -15.86 12.06 18.86
CA GLN A 139 -16.45 12.48 17.58
C GLN A 139 -15.87 11.62 16.43
N GLU A 140 -16.46 11.73 15.24
CA GLU A 140 -15.90 11.11 14.05
C GLU A 140 -14.43 11.55 13.85
N PRO A 141 -13.52 10.60 13.55
CA PRO A 141 -12.12 10.91 13.37
C PRO A 141 -11.88 11.85 12.18
N VAL A 142 -10.90 12.72 12.31
CA VAL A 142 -10.51 13.68 11.28
C VAL A 142 -9.03 13.53 10.97
N VAL A 143 -8.70 13.37 9.69
CA VAL A 143 -7.29 13.39 9.25
C VAL A 143 -6.73 14.79 9.44
N ALA A 144 -5.61 14.89 10.14
CA ALA A 144 -4.98 16.16 10.44
C ALA A 144 -4.44 16.84 9.17
N THR A 145 -4.55 18.17 9.12
CA THR A 145 -3.94 18.96 8.04
C THR A 145 -2.42 18.77 8.02
N GLY A 146 -1.85 18.57 6.83
CA GLY A 146 -0.42 18.32 6.67
C GLY A 146 -0.02 16.85 6.75
N SER A 147 -0.98 15.93 6.93
CA SER A 147 -0.74 14.50 6.76
C SER A 147 -0.47 14.16 5.29
N ASP A 148 0.27 13.07 5.09
CA ASP A 148 0.46 12.50 3.76
C ASP A 148 -0.85 11.96 3.15
N PRO A 149 -0.93 11.75 1.83
CA PRO A 149 -2.11 11.21 1.17
C PRO A 149 -2.52 9.83 1.71
N LEU A 150 -3.83 9.57 1.81
CA LEU A 150 -4.36 8.28 2.31
C LEU A 150 -4.24 7.13 1.30
N SER A 151 -4.00 7.45 0.05
CA SER A 151 -3.81 6.46 -1.02
C SER A 151 -2.97 7.06 -2.15
N GLY A 152 -2.28 6.21 -2.85
CA GLY A 152 -1.41 6.61 -3.96
C GLY A 152 -0.45 5.50 -4.36
N THR A 153 0.66 5.91 -4.93
CA THR A 153 1.80 5.04 -5.25
C THR A 153 2.94 5.37 -4.29
N MET A 154 3.57 4.34 -3.73
CA MET A 154 4.67 4.50 -2.79
C MET A 154 5.87 5.12 -3.46
N GLY A 155 6.39 6.18 -2.86
CA GLY A 155 7.64 6.85 -3.28
C GLY A 155 8.86 6.24 -2.60
N THR A 156 9.88 7.08 -2.44
CA THR A 156 11.19 6.72 -1.86
C THR A 156 11.32 7.04 -0.37
N GLU A 157 10.22 7.43 0.29
CA GLU A 157 10.20 7.85 1.69
C GLU A 157 9.00 7.23 2.42
N ASP A 158 9.14 7.09 3.75
CA ASP A 158 8.04 6.70 4.62
C ASP A 158 6.97 7.80 4.65
N LEU A 159 5.70 7.39 4.75
CA LEU A 159 4.55 8.29 4.81
C LEU A 159 3.93 8.27 6.21
N VAL A 160 3.50 9.45 6.68
CA VAL A 160 2.94 9.64 8.00
C VAL A 160 1.58 10.33 7.92
N ILE A 161 0.58 9.70 8.49
CA ILE A 161 -0.78 10.21 8.59
C ILE A 161 -1.14 10.36 10.07
N HIS A 162 -1.69 11.51 10.44
CA HIS A 162 -2.22 11.76 11.77
C HIS A 162 -3.73 11.80 11.74
N VAL A 163 -4.38 11.03 12.63
CA VAL A 163 -5.83 10.99 12.79
C VAL A 163 -6.19 11.53 14.16
N ASN A 164 -6.97 12.59 14.17
CA ASN A 164 -7.37 13.33 15.36
C ASN A 164 -8.76 12.89 15.81
N TYR A 165 -8.87 12.67 17.11
CA TYR A 165 -10.10 12.36 17.83
C TYR A 165 -10.33 13.41 18.91
N ALA A 166 -11.49 14.03 18.92
CA ALA A 166 -11.91 14.93 19.99
C ALA A 166 -13.04 14.26 20.79
N LYS A 167 -12.97 14.31 22.11
CA LYS A 167 -14.06 13.79 22.95
C LYS A 167 -15.36 14.55 22.69
N ILE A 168 -16.47 13.85 22.80
CA ILE A 168 -17.79 14.47 22.75
C ILE A 168 -17.98 15.28 24.03
N SER A 169 -17.94 16.62 23.92
CA SER A 169 -17.95 17.53 25.07
C SER A 169 -19.34 17.84 25.62
N ASP A 170 -20.40 17.61 24.83
CA ASP A 170 -21.75 18.03 25.19
C ASP A 170 -22.74 16.88 25.12
N LEU A 171 -22.68 16.00 26.12
CA LEU A 171 -23.81 15.11 26.41
C LEU A 171 -24.82 15.91 27.26
N SER A 172 -25.64 16.74 26.62
CA SER A 172 -26.80 17.32 27.30
C SER A 172 -27.95 16.31 27.27
N TYR A 173 -28.49 16.01 28.43
CA TYR A 173 -29.77 15.29 28.52
C TYR A 173 -30.80 16.15 29.17
N THR A 174 -32.03 16.07 28.70
CA THR A 174 -33.15 16.77 29.33
C THR A 174 -33.91 15.77 30.19
N ILE A 175 -33.98 16.03 31.49
CA ILE A 175 -34.87 15.28 32.40
C ILE A 175 -36.20 15.98 32.41
N GLU A 176 -37.22 15.36 31.85
CA GLU A 176 -38.59 15.85 31.96
C GLU A 176 -39.24 15.22 33.19
N TYR A 177 -39.62 16.03 34.15
CA TYR A 177 -40.40 15.62 35.32
C TYR A 177 -41.89 15.80 34.99
N TYR A 178 -42.65 14.72 35.08
CA TYR A 178 -44.09 14.76 34.92
C TYR A 178 -44.73 14.73 36.30
N TYR A 179 -45.46 15.80 36.65
CA TYR A 179 -46.36 15.79 37.78
C TYR A 179 -47.75 15.42 37.31
N VAL A 180 -48.24 14.26 37.76
CA VAL A 180 -49.64 13.86 37.52
C VAL A 180 -50.47 14.28 38.71
N MET A 181 -51.18 15.37 38.62
CA MET A 181 -52.19 15.71 39.58
C MET A 181 -53.55 15.17 39.12
N TYR A 182 -54.09 14.26 39.90
CA TYR A 182 -55.49 13.81 39.72
C TYR A 182 -56.38 14.80 40.45
N ASP A 183 -57.12 15.59 39.67
CA ASP A 183 -58.28 16.25 40.22
C ASP A 183 -59.53 15.45 39.83
N SER A 184 -60.68 15.81 40.39
CA SER A 184 -61.98 15.14 40.13
C SER A 184 -62.47 15.23 38.69
N LYS A 185 -61.70 15.82 37.76
CA LYS A 185 -62.00 16.00 36.34
C LYS A 185 -61.01 15.37 35.36
N ASN A 186 -60.04 14.58 35.86
CA ASN A 186 -59.02 13.93 35.03
C ASN A 186 -58.20 14.86 34.13
N VAL A 187 -57.80 16.06 34.61
CA VAL A 187 -56.95 16.98 33.86
C VAL A 187 -55.48 16.73 34.22
N VAL A 188 -54.69 16.36 33.25
CA VAL A 188 -53.22 16.18 33.36
C VAL A 188 -52.56 17.52 33.03
N TYR A 189 -51.87 18.15 34.01
CA TYR A 189 -51.02 19.29 33.74
C TYR A 189 -49.57 18.86 33.57
N LYS A 190 -48.98 19.21 32.44
CA LYS A 190 -47.56 19.04 32.16
C LYS A 190 -46.82 20.26 32.67
N ILE A 191 -45.94 20.08 33.67
CA ILE A 191 -45.00 21.13 34.07
C ILE A 191 -43.62 20.71 33.54
N THR A 192 -43.14 21.44 32.57
CA THR A 192 -41.76 21.27 32.06
C THR A 192 -40.82 22.17 32.89
N ALA A 193 -39.98 21.61 33.73
CA ALA A 193 -38.90 22.34 34.36
C ALA A 193 -37.63 22.18 33.50
N SER A 194 -37.22 23.28 32.91
CA SER A 194 -36.05 23.30 32.01
C SER A 194 -34.76 23.36 32.81
N THR A 195 -33.75 22.63 32.34
CA THR A 195 -32.31 22.81 32.47
C THR A 195 -31.67 22.49 33.83
N LEU A 196 -31.01 21.34 33.87
CA LEU A 196 -29.79 21.18 34.64
C LEU A 196 -28.65 20.95 33.63
N SER A 197 -27.95 22.01 33.27
CA SER A 197 -26.57 21.92 32.81
C SER A 197 -25.71 21.53 34.02
N TRP A 198 -24.75 20.65 33.87
CA TRP A 198 -23.74 20.13 34.78
C TRP A 198 -24.09 18.79 35.46
N LEU A 199 -23.75 17.72 34.78
CA LEU A 199 -23.28 16.52 35.44
C LEU A 199 -22.02 16.07 34.72
N THR A 200 -20.85 16.37 35.29
CA THR A 200 -19.62 15.65 35.02
C THR A 200 -19.78 14.26 35.65
N LEU A 201 -19.88 13.22 34.81
CA LEU A 201 -19.66 11.87 35.27
C LEU A 201 -18.15 11.62 35.25
N ASP A 202 -17.51 11.72 36.42
CA ASP A 202 -16.23 11.08 36.67
C ASP A 202 -16.50 9.57 36.79
N VAL A 203 -15.95 8.80 35.82
CA VAL A 203 -15.86 7.33 35.85
C VAL A 203 -14.41 6.95 35.97
#